data_10492f513a6caf39a24e5747ffcbbdc4
#
_entry.id   10492f513a6caf39a24e5747ffcbbdc4
#
_cell.length_a   1.000
_cell.length_b   1.000
_cell.length_c   1.000
_cell.angle_alpha   90.00
_cell.angle_beta   90.00
_cell.angle_gamma   90.00
#
_symmetry.space_group_name_H-M   'P 1'
#
loop_
_entity.id
_entity.type
_entity.pdbx_description
1 polymer ?
#
loop_
_entity_poly.entity_id
_entity_poly.type
_entity_poly.pdbx_seq_one_letter_code
_entity_poly.pdbx_strand_id
1 'polypeptide(L)'
;RRIAEVNIGKCFPTLDAEQRQQLVQANFRHTGMGVVEMALPWLNPRRDLSAHYRVEGLEYLHQAHDQDRGIVLVGAHYTTIDVTSQFLSTLRFVDVMYRRNKNPVWEWLQTQGRRHHFEGVVERSDMRQTIKRLKAGRAIWYAADQDYGRKHSVIAPFFGISTATIAASSRLAQRNQSPVLMLHQIRDIERCTWTLRFSPVLEGFAQGDEVADATRLNQMLEDS
;
A
#
# COMPACT_ATOMS: atom_id res chain seq x y z
N ARG A 1 -20.31 6.56 6.96
CA ARG A 1 -20.64 5.70 8.09
C ARG A 1 -21.29 4.41 7.60
N ARG A 2 -22.42 4.44 6.90
CA ARG A 2 -23.15 3.26 6.39
C ARG A 2 -22.25 2.27 5.61
N ILE A 3 -21.33 2.76 4.76
CA ILE A 3 -20.43 1.88 3.99
C ILE A 3 -19.49 1.10 4.93
N ALA A 4 -18.88 1.77 5.92
CA ALA A 4 -18.02 1.09 6.90
C ALA A 4 -18.80 0.05 7.72
N GLU A 5 -20.00 0.38 8.17
CA GLU A 5 -20.87 -0.54 8.92
C GLU A 5 -21.19 -1.81 8.09
N VAL A 6 -21.52 -1.63 6.80
CA VAL A 6 -21.79 -2.75 5.90
C VAL A 6 -20.55 -3.59 5.65
N ASN A 7 -19.40 -2.97 5.38
CA ASN A 7 -18.15 -3.69 5.10
C ASN A 7 -17.66 -4.45 6.33
N ILE A 8 -17.61 -3.80 7.49
CA ILE A 8 -17.23 -4.45 8.75
C ILE A 8 -18.16 -5.61 9.08
N GLY A 9 -19.49 -5.43 8.90
CA GLY A 9 -20.45 -6.50 9.14
C GLY A 9 -20.29 -7.69 8.21
N LYS A 10 -19.78 -7.48 6.99
CA LYS A 10 -19.47 -8.56 6.04
C LYS A 10 -18.14 -9.24 6.36
N CYS A 11 -17.08 -8.47 6.64
CA CYS A 11 -15.77 -9.03 6.91
C CYS A 11 -15.70 -9.75 8.27
N PHE A 12 -16.47 -9.30 9.24
CA PHE A 12 -16.49 -9.84 10.60
C PHE A 12 -17.89 -10.26 11.03
N PRO A 13 -18.47 -11.31 10.42
CA PRO A 13 -19.87 -11.71 10.65
C PRO A 13 -20.12 -12.24 12.07
N THR A 14 -19.09 -12.72 12.74
CA THR A 14 -19.15 -13.29 14.11
C THR A 14 -19.18 -12.25 15.22
N LEU A 15 -18.84 -10.98 14.92
CA LEU A 15 -18.90 -9.90 15.90
C LEU A 15 -20.35 -9.59 16.28
N ASP A 16 -20.61 -9.35 17.56
CA ASP A 16 -21.89 -8.85 18.03
C ASP A 16 -22.11 -7.37 17.65
N ALA A 17 -23.26 -6.82 17.97
CA ALA A 17 -23.62 -5.46 17.59
C ALA A 17 -22.73 -4.40 18.26
N GLU A 18 -22.34 -4.62 19.52
CA GLU A 18 -21.49 -3.70 20.27
C GLU A 18 -20.05 -3.70 19.75
N GLN A 19 -19.46 -4.88 19.57
CA GLN A 19 -18.12 -5.07 18.99
C GLN A 19 -18.03 -4.44 17.60
N ARG A 20 -19.05 -4.63 16.78
CA ARG A 20 -19.14 -4.07 15.43
C ARG A 20 -19.19 -2.54 15.46
N GLN A 21 -19.97 -1.98 16.39
CA GLN A 21 -20.03 -0.53 16.57
C GLN A 21 -18.71 0.05 17.07
N GLN A 22 -18.02 -0.62 18.00
CA GLN A 22 -16.69 -0.23 18.48
C GLN A 22 -15.67 -0.21 17.34
N LEU A 23 -15.67 -1.24 16.47
CA LEU A 23 -14.79 -1.33 15.31
C LEU A 23 -15.06 -0.22 14.27
N VAL A 24 -16.35 0.11 14.03
CA VAL A 24 -16.74 1.25 13.20
C VAL A 24 -16.23 2.57 13.77
N GLN A 25 -16.37 2.79 15.07
CA GLN A 25 -15.86 4.00 15.73
C GLN A 25 -14.33 4.09 15.65
N ALA A 26 -13.63 2.97 15.90
CA ALA A 26 -12.17 2.90 15.74
C ALA A 26 -11.74 3.24 14.31
N ASN A 27 -12.41 2.67 13.29
CA ASN A 27 -12.14 2.97 11.89
C ASN A 27 -12.26 4.47 11.58
N PHE A 28 -13.31 5.15 12.05
CA PHE A 28 -13.47 6.59 11.87
C PHE A 28 -12.42 7.41 12.63
N ARG A 29 -12.08 7.01 13.85
CA ARG A 29 -11.02 7.64 14.63
C ARG A 29 -9.69 7.56 13.90
N HIS A 30 -9.30 6.38 13.45
CA HIS A 30 -8.06 6.17 12.70
C HIS A 30 -8.05 6.91 11.35
N THR A 31 -9.19 6.98 10.67
CA THR A 31 -9.32 7.76 9.43
C THR A 31 -9.12 9.25 9.70
N GLY A 32 -9.74 9.79 10.74
CA GLY A 32 -9.54 11.19 11.14
C GLY A 32 -8.09 11.50 11.51
N MET A 33 -7.43 10.60 12.25
CA MET A 33 -6.00 10.73 12.56
C MET A 33 -5.15 10.72 11.29
N GLY A 34 -5.44 9.82 10.33
CA GLY A 34 -4.72 9.74 9.06
C GLY A 34 -4.79 11.02 8.23
N VAL A 35 -5.93 11.74 8.27
CA VAL A 35 -6.05 13.05 7.61
C VAL A 35 -5.11 14.09 8.23
N VAL A 36 -4.98 14.09 9.56
CA VAL A 36 -4.04 15.00 10.25
C VAL A 36 -2.59 14.59 9.98
N GLU A 37 -2.30 13.29 10.07
CA GLU A 37 -0.96 12.74 9.81
C GLU A 37 -0.48 12.98 8.38
N MET A 38 -1.38 12.92 7.40
CA MET A 38 -1.08 13.26 6.01
C MET A 38 -0.53 14.68 5.85
N ALA A 39 -1.01 15.61 6.68
CA ALA A 39 -0.53 17.00 6.66
C ALA A 39 0.94 17.14 7.09
N LEU A 40 1.47 16.23 7.91
CA LEU A 40 2.84 16.30 8.42
C LEU A 40 3.87 16.28 7.28
N PRO A 41 3.96 15.25 6.42
CA PRO A 41 4.92 15.22 5.33
C PRO A 41 4.61 16.20 4.20
N TRP A 42 3.35 16.61 4.02
CA TRP A 42 2.98 17.48 2.90
C TRP A 42 3.15 18.96 3.20
N LEU A 43 2.82 19.40 4.42
CA LEU A 43 2.90 20.82 4.81
C LEU A 43 4.22 21.16 5.50
N ASN A 44 4.87 20.18 6.13
CA ASN A 44 6.18 20.35 6.75
C ASN A 44 7.12 19.18 6.39
N PRO A 45 7.53 19.08 5.13
CA PRO A 45 8.33 17.95 4.64
C PRO A 45 9.73 17.85 5.27
N ARG A 46 10.21 18.92 5.92
CA ARG A 46 11.50 18.94 6.61
C ARG A 46 11.42 18.49 8.07
N ARG A 47 10.20 18.26 8.59
CA ARG A 47 10.03 17.76 9.97
C ARG A 47 10.61 16.35 10.06
N ASP A 48 11.56 16.16 10.94
CA ASP A 48 12.10 14.85 11.24
C ASP A 48 11.12 14.04 12.09
N LEU A 49 10.68 12.90 11.57
CA LEU A 49 9.82 11.94 12.24
C LEU A 49 10.55 10.62 12.53
N SER A 50 11.87 10.55 12.33
CA SER A 50 12.64 9.30 12.42
C SER A 50 12.48 8.58 13.75
N ALA A 51 12.41 9.33 14.87
CA ALA A 51 12.20 8.77 16.20
C ALA A 51 10.84 8.07 16.39
N HIS A 52 9.88 8.32 15.50
CA HIS A 52 8.55 7.75 15.55
C HIS A 52 8.36 6.54 14.62
N TYR A 53 9.37 6.20 13.79
CA TYR A 53 9.28 5.01 12.93
C TYR A 53 9.89 3.79 13.60
N ARG A 54 9.22 2.66 13.43
CA ARG A 54 9.74 1.32 13.66
C ARG A 54 9.75 0.59 12.33
N VAL A 55 10.83 -0.12 12.06
CA VAL A 55 10.99 -0.81 10.77
C VAL A 55 11.35 -2.25 11.03
N GLU A 56 10.59 -3.14 10.44
CA GLU A 56 10.72 -4.60 10.56
C GLU A 56 10.90 -5.20 9.16
N GLY A 57 11.82 -6.14 9.00
CA GLY A 57 12.03 -6.86 7.75
C GLY A 57 12.67 -6.02 6.63
N LEU A 58 13.31 -4.89 6.94
CA LEU A 58 13.97 -4.03 5.94
C LEU A 58 15.07 -4.78 5.17
N GLU A 59 15.69 -5.74 5.81
CA GLU A 59 16.68 -6.65 5.21
C GLU A 59 16.14 -7.41 4.01
N TYR A 60 14.86 -7.80 4.00
CA TYR A 60 14.24 -8.48 2.86
C TYR A 60 14.14 -7.56 1.64
N LEU A 61 13.82 -6.28 1.89
CA LEU A 61 13.76 -5.29 0.81
C LEU A 61 15.15 -5.03 0.22
N HIS A 62 16.18 -4.90 1.06
CA HIS A 62 17.56 -4.73 0.59
C HIS A 62 18.06 -5.95 -0.17
N GLN A 63 17.85 -7.17 0.34
CA GLN A 63 18.20 -8.41 -0.36
C GLN A 63 17.53 -8.52 -1.74
N ALA A 64 16.27 -8.09 -1.85
CA ALA A 64 15.57 -8.06 -3.12
C ALA A 64 16.13 -6.98 -4.07
N HIS A 65 16.53 -5.83 -3.52
CA HIS A 65 17.11 -4.74 -4.30
C HIS A 65 18.48 -5.10 -4.89
N ASP A 66 19.30 -5.82 -4.13
CA ASP A 66 20.63 -6.27 -4.57
C ASP A 66 20.58 -7.22 -5.79
N GLN A 67 19.40 -7.76 -6.11
CA GLN A 67 19.20 -8.57 -7.32
C GLN A 67 19.07 -7.74 -8.61
N ASP A 68 18.99 -6.41 -8.51
CA ASP A 68 18.88 -5.44 -9.63
C ASP A 68 17.77 -5.73 -10.66
N ARG A 69 16.68 -6.37 -10.22
CA ARG A 69 15.54 -6.75 -11.08
C ARG A 69 14.34 -5.82 -10.95
N GLY A 70 14.45 -4.75 -10.13
CA GLY A 70 13.32 -3.94 -9.71
C GLY A 70 12.35 -4.72 -8.82
N ILE A 71 11.58 -4.05 -8.01
CA ILE A 71 10.73 -4.66 -6.98
C ILE A 71 9.30 -4.17 -7.15
N VAL A 72 8.32 -5.06 -7.03
CA VAL A 72 6.92 -4.70 -6.83
C VAL A 72 6.65 -4.76 -5.33
N LEU A 73 6.59 -3.59 -4.70
CA LEU A 73 6.31 -3.45 -3.27
C LEU A 73 4.81 -3.22 -3.09
N VAL A 74 4.08 -4.23 -2.66
CA VAL A 74 2.62 -4.21 -2.55
C VAL A 74 2.21 -3.76 -1.15
N GLY A 75 1.28 -2.82 -1.08
CA GLY A 75 0.65 -2.39 0.15
C GLY A 75 -0.86 -2.22 -0.01
N ALA A 76 -1.48 -1.56 0.95
CA ALA A 76 -2.87 -1.16 0.92
C ALA A 76 -3.03 0.33 1.24
N HIS A 77 -4.25 0.88 1.07
CA HIS A 77 -4.56 2.25 1.45
C HIS A 77 -4.74 2.38 2.98
N TYR A 78 -3.69 2.02 3.73
CA TYR A 78 -3.66 2.25 5.17
C TYR A 78 -3.83 3.75 5.48
N THR A 79 -4.47 4.07 6.59
CA THR A 79 -4.64 5.48 7.01
C THR A 79 -3.31 6.18 7.35
N THR A 80 -2.23 5.42 7.43
CA THR A 80 -0.85 5.86 7.72
C THR A 80 0.02 6.03 6.48
N ILE A 81 -0.54 5.82 5.28
CA ILE A 81 0.21 5.75 4.03
C ILE A 81 1.06 6.99 3.75
N ASP A 82 0.51 8.17 4.00
CA ASP A 82 1.22 9.41 3.70
C ASP A 82 2.28 9.75 4.76
N VAL A 83 2.01 9.53 6.04
CA VAL A 83 3.00 9.80 7.10
C VAL A 83 4.20 8.87 7.01
N THR A 84 4.00 7.60 6.66
CA THR A 84 5.10 6.64 6.49
C THR A 84 5.88 6.83 5.17
N SER A 85 5.34 7.62 4.24
CA SER A 85 6.03 7.96 2.99
C SER A 85 7.36 8.69 3.22
N GLN A 86 7.46 9.45 4.31
CA GLN A 86 8.70 10.12 4.67
C GLN A 86 9.83 9.13 4.98
N PHE A 87 9.54 8.02 5.67
CA PHE A 87 10.53 6.96 5.85
C PHE A 87 10.88 6.29 4.51
N LEU A 88 9.89 5.90 3.71
CA LEU A 88 10.13 5.27 2.41
C LEU A 88 11.01 6.13 1.50
N SER A 89 10.91 7.44 1.61
CA SER A 89 11.73 8.37 0.83
C SER A 89 13.21 8.35 1.19
N THR A 90 13.58 7.87 2.37
CA THR A 90 15.00 7.66 2.74
C THR A 90 15.61 6.52 1.94
N LEU A 91 14.79 5.58 1.48
CA LEU A 91 15.14 4.51 0.57
C LEU A 91 15.10 5.06 -0.86
N ARG A 92 16.19 5.67 -1.32
CA ARG A 92 16.27 6.41 -2.58
C ARG A 92 15.85 5.63 -3.82
N PHE A 93 15.82 4.30 -3.76
CA PHE A 93 15.39 3.43 -4.86
C PHE A 93 13.88 3.14 -4.86
N VAL A 94 13.10 3.67 -3.92
CA VAL A 94 11.64 3.48 -3.88
C VAL A 94 10.94 4.62 -4.62
N ASP A 95 10.05 4.24 -5.54
CA ASP A 95 9.12 5.11 -6.24
C ASP A 95 7.69 4.78 -5.83
N VAL A 96 6.79 5.73 -5.98
CA VAL A 96 5.38 5.53 -5.62
C VAL A 96 4.47 5.66 -6.82
N MET A 97 3.50 4.75 -6.90
CA MET A 97 2.42 4.85 -7.87
C MET A 97 1.28 5.68 -7.29
N TYR A 98 0.67 6.55 -8.10
CA TYR A 98 -0.45 7.36 -7.65
C TYR A 98 -1.55 7.48 -8.70
N ARG A 99 -2.72 7.89 -8.27
CA ARG A 99 -3.83 8.26 -9.13
C ARG A 99 -3.96 9.78 -9.18
N ARG A 100 -4.00 10.35 -10.39
CA ARG A 100 -4.27 11.77 -10.59
C ARG A 100 -5.61 12.19 -10.00
N ASN A 101 -5.61 13.24 -9.22
CA ASN A 101 -6.82 13.79 -8.61
C ASN A 101 -7.59 14.66 -9.61
N LYS A 102 -8.93 14.64 -9.52
CA LYS A 102 -9.79 15.47 -10.37
C LYS A 102 -9.76 16.95 -9.95
N ASN A 103 -9.57 17.23 -8.66
CA ASN A 103 -9.45 18.60 -8.16
C ASN A 103 -8.02 19.09 -8.38
N PRO A 104 -7.80 20.17 -9.15
CA PRO A 104 -6.46 20.64 -9.50
C PRO A 104 -5.65 21.16 -8.31
N VAL A 105 -6.30 21.74 -7.29
CA VAL A 105 -5.63 22.21 -6.06
C VAL A 105 -5.13 21.02 -5.25
N TRP A 106 -5.98 19.99 -5.09
CA TRP A 106 -5.62 18.78 -4.39
C TRP A 106 -4.54 17.99 -5.14
N GLU A 107 -4.63 17.92 -6.46
CA GLU A 107 -3.59 17.31 -7.31
C GLU A 107 -2.25 18.00 -7.14
N TRP A 108 -2.24 19.34 -7.17
CA TRP A 108 -1.03 20.11 -6.96
C TRP A 108 -0.42 19.84 -5.58
N LEU A 109 -1.21 19.92 -4.50
CA LEU A 109 -0.75 19.69 -3.14
C LEU A 109 -0.17 18.28 -2.96
N GLN A 110 -0.89 17.27 -3.41
CA GLN A 110 -0.49 15.87 -3.34
C GLN A 110 0.78 15.60 -4.14
N THR A 111 0.87 16.17 -5.34
CA THR A 111 2.02 15.98 -6.23
C THR A 111 3.27 16.68 -5.68
N GLN A 112 3.12 17.89 -5.15
CA GLN A 112 4.23 18.60 -4.52
C GLN A 112 4.72 17.87 -3.28
N GLY A 113 3.84 17.44 -2.40
CA GLY A 113 4.21 16.67 -1.21
C GLY A 113 4.98 15.39 -1.57
N ARG A 114 4.50 14.63 -2.56
CA ARG A 114 5.19 13.39 -2.98
C ARG A 114 6.51 13.64 -3.70
N ARG A 115 6.57 14.59 -4.61
CA ARG A 115 7.82 14.95 -5.31
C ARG A 115 8.90 15.50 -4.41
N HIS A 116 8.52 16.03 -3.25
CA HIS A 116 9.49 16.43 -2.26
C HIS A 116 10.21 15.23 -1.63
N HIS A 117 9.50 14.11 -1.51
CA HIS A 117 9.99 12.90 -0.85
C HIS A 117 10.55 11.86 -1.82
N PHE A 118 9.94 11.66 -2.99
CA PHE A 118 10.28 10.60 -3.94
C PHE A 118 10.86 11.13 -5.24
N GLU A 119 11.88 10.45 -5.74
CA GLU A 119 12.42 10.74 -7.08
C GLU A 119 11.45 10.34 -8.19
N GLY A 120 10.71 9.24 -7.99
CA GLY A 120 9.72 8.73 -8.93
C GLY A 120 8.32 8.75 -8.34
N VAL A 121 7.45 9.57 -8.97
CA VAL A 121 6.01 9.59 -8.71
C VAL A 121 5.33 9.24 -10.02
N VAL A 122 4.86 7.97 -10.13
CA VAL A 122 4.38 7.41 -11.39
C VAL A 122 2.85 7.40 -11.38
N GLU A 123 2.23 8.02 -12.39
CA GLU A 123 0.78 7.95 -12.56
C GLU A 123 0.39 6.52 -12.98
N ARG A 124 -0.64 5.98 -12.33
CA ARG A 124 -1.02 4.56 -12.43
C ARG A 124 -1.39 4.09 -13.86
N SER A 125 -1.84 5.01 -14.73
CA SER A 125 -2.11 4.70 -16.13
C SER A 125 -0.85 4.66 -16.99
N ASP A 126 0.27 5.21 -16.51
CA ASP A 126 1.54 5.20 -17.22
C ASP A 126 2.33 3.91 -16.96
N MET A 127 1.80 2.81 -17.50
CA MET A 127 2.44 1.49 -17.42
C MET A 127 3.82 1.45 -18.08
N ARG A 128 4.05 2.32 -19.08
CA ARG A 128 5.35 2.41 -19.76
C ARG A 128 6.43 2.94 -18.81
N GLN A 129 6.10 4.01 -18.10
CA GLN A 129 6.97 4.58 -17.08
C GLN A 129 7.21 3.59 -15.94
N THR A 130 6.16 2.92 -15.45
CA THR A 130 6.27 1.89 -14.41
C THR A 130 7.27 0.80 -14.77
N ILE A 131 7.16 0.23 -15.97
CA ILE A 131 8.08 -0.82 -16.44
C ILE A 131 9.51 -0.28 -16.64
N LYS A 132 9.64 0.96 -17.14
CA LYS A 132 10.95 1.60 -17.29
C LYS A 132 11.65 1.73 -15.93
N ARG A 133 10.91 2.12 -14.88
CA ARG A 133 11.45 2.25 -13.52
C ARG A 133 11.83 0.89 -12.93
N LEU A 134 10.98 -0.12 -13.06
CA LEU A 134 11.31 -1.50 -12.64
C LEU A 134 12.58 -2.01 -13.32
N LYS A 135 12.71 -1.82 -14.64
CA LYS A 135 13.92 -2.20 -15.39
C LYS A 135 15.18 -1.45 -14.97
N ALA A 136 15.03 -0.31 -14.33
CA ALA A 136 16.12 0.47 -13.74
C ALA A 136 16.42 0.06 -12.28
N GLY A 137 16.00 -1.12 -11.84
CA GLY A 137 16.29 -1.66 -10.51
C GLY A 137 15.44 -1.03 -9.38
N ARG A 138 14.46 -0.19 -9.68
CA ARG A 138 13.72 0.56 -8.65
C ARG A 138 12.58 -0.26 -8.06
N ALA A 139 12.26 -0.01 -6.80
CA ALA A 139 11.08 -0.55 -6.16
C ALA A 139 9.87 0.36 -6.44
N ILE A 140 8.78 -0.22 -6.94
CA ILE A 140 7.52 0.50 -7.15
C ILE A 140 6.54 0.13 -6.06
N TRP A 141 6.23 1.10 -5.19
CA TRP A 141 5.15 0.92 -4.21
C TRP A 141 3.78 1.03 -4.89
N TYR A 142 2.93 0.05 -4.65
CA TYR A 142 1.63 -0.10 -5.29
C TYR A 142 0.58 -0.58 -4.29
N ALA A 143 -0.54 0.14 -4.15
CA ALA A 143 -1.67 -0.29 -3.32
C ALA A 143 -2.63 -1.16 -4.13
N ALA A 144 -2.84 -2.41 -3.69
CA ALA A 144 -3.58 -3.44 -4.44
C ALA A 144 -5.03 -3.63 -3.97
N ASP A 145 -5.52 -2.85 -3.01
CA ASP A 145 -6.78 -3.04 -2.29
C ASP A 145 -8.00 -2.30 -2.86
N GLN A 146 -7.90 -1.76 -4.08
CA GLN A 146 -9.02 -1.07 -4.74
C GLN A 146 -9.48 -1.82 -5.99
N ASP A 147 -10.81 -1.84 -6.22
CA ASP A 147 -11.38 -2.34 -7.47
C ASP A 147 -11.26 -1.31 -8.61
N TYR A 148 -10.65 -1.73 -9.73
CA TYR A 148 -10.54 -0.94 -10.96
C TYR A 148 -11.42 -1.48 -12.09
N GLY A 149 -12.38 -2.32 -11.75
CA GLY A 149 -13.34 -2.91 -12.68
C GLY A 149 -12.86 -4.23 -13.30
N ARG A 150 -13.80 -4.95 -13.88
CA ARG A 150 -13.66 -6.35 -14.35
C ARG A 150 -12.47 -6.60 -15.28
N LYS A 151 -12.06 -5.60 -16.07
CA LYS A 151 -10.92 -5.75 -17.02
C LYS A 151 -9.56 -5.88 -16.34
N HIS A 152 -9.45 -5.41 -15.09
CA HIS A 152 -8.19 -5.33 -14.37
C HIS A 152 -8.17 -6.21 -13.12
N SER A 153 -9.28 -6.88 -12.83
CA SER A 153 -9.46 -7.66 -11.60
C SER A 153 -9.77 -9.11 -11.92
N VAL A 154 -9.36 -9.99 -11.02
CA VAL A 154 -9.79 -11.38 -10.90
C VAL A 154 -10.73 -11.50 -9.71
N ILE A 155 -11.51 -12.58 -9.65
CA ILE A 155 -12.34 -12.86 -8.48
C ILE A 155 -11.54 -13.75 -7.53
N ALA A 156 -11.27 -13.23 -6.34
CA ALA A 156 -10.53 -13.91 -5.28
C ALA A 156 -11.24 -13.71 -3.92
N PRO A 157 -11.11 -14.64 -2.98
CA PRO A 157 -11.69 -14.47 -1.66
C PRO A 157 -11.00 -13.32 -0.90
N PHE A 158 -11.79 -12.55 -0.15
CA PHE A 158 -11.33 -11.57 0.83
C PHE A 158 -12.30 -11.57 2.01
N PHE A 159 -11.83 -11.91 3.21
CA PHE A 159 -12.68 -12.24 4.37
C PHE A 159 -13.78 -13.26 4.05
N GLY A 160 -13.43 -14.29 3.27
CA GLY A 160 -14.38 -15.32 2.83
C GLY A 160 -15.39 -14.89 1.78
N ILE A 161 -15.30 -13.66 1.27
CA ILE A 161 -16.23 -13.09 0.28
C ILE A 161 -15.55 -13.04 -1.09
N SER A 162 -16.22 -13.54 -2.13
CA SER A 162 -15.75 -13.40 -3.52
C SER A 162 -15.68 -11.92 -3.91
N THR A 163 -14.48 -11.40 -4.04
CA THR A 163 -14.21 -9.97 -4.24
C THR A 163 -13.40 -9.75 -5.51
N ALA A 164 -13.70 -8.67 -6.23
CA ALA A 164 -12.89 -8.25 -7.36
C ALA A 164 -11.55 -7.70 -6.87
N THR A 165 -10.49 -8.47 -7.05
CA THR A 165 -9.12 -8.15 -6.62
C THR A 165 -8.26 -7.84 -7.83
N ILE A 166 -7.50 -6.76 -7.77
CA ILE A 166 -6.67 -6.31 -8.89
C ILE A 166 -5.47 -7.24 -9.12
N ALA A 167 -5.25 -7.63 -10.40
CA ALA A 167 -4.15 -8.51 -10.80
C ALA A 167 -2.89 -7.75 -11.29
N ALA A 168 -2.86 -6.42 -11.16
CA ALA A 168 -1.78 -5.63 -11.74
C ALA A 168 -0.41 -5.91 -11.09
N SER A 169 -0.36 -6.21 -9.80
CA SER A 169 0.89 -6.58 -9.11
C SER A 169 1.49 -7.86 -9.67
N SER A 170 0.66 -8.90 -9.89
CA SER A 170 1.08 -10.15 -10.52
C SER A 170 1.59 -9.92 -11.95
N ARG A 171 0.83 -9.20 -12.77
CA ARG A 171 1.20 -8.88 -14.15
C ARG A 171 2.49 -8.06 -14.27
N LEU A 172 2.68 -7.08 -13.39
CA LEU A 172 3.92 -6.27 -13.35
C LEU A 172 5.11 -7.13 -12.97
N ALA A 173 4.97 -7.92 -11.92
CA ALA A 173 6.01 -8.81 -11.43
C ALA A 173 6.39 -9.85 -12.50
N GLN A 174 5.41 -10.52 -13.09
CA GLN A 174 5.64 -11.50 -14.16
C GLN A 174 6.37 -10.88 -15.37
N ARG A 175 5.92 -9.71 -15.82
CA ARG A 175 6.47 -9.04 -17.00
C ARG A 175 7.93 -8.62 -16.83
N ASN A 176 8.34 -8.23 -15.63
CA ASN A 176 9.70 -7.77 -15.35
C ASN A 176 10.52 -8.78 -14.55
N GLN A 177 9.93 -9.94 -14.20
CA GLN A 177 10.52 -10.93 -13.29
C GLN A 177 10.95 -10.31 -11.95
N SER A 178 10.19 -9.34 -11.49
CA SER A 178 10.44 -8.62 -10.25
C SER A 178 10.07 -9.45 -9.03
N PRO A 179 10.88 -9.48 -7.97
CA PRO A 179 10.44 -9.94 -6.68
C PRO A 179 9.29 -9.09 -6.17
N VAL A 180 8.37 -9.73 -5.44
CA VAL A 180 7.21 -9.08 -4.82
C VAL A 180 7.34 -9.19 -3.31
N LEU A 181 7.16 -8.09 -2.61
CA LEU A 181 7.11 -8.02 -1.15
C LEU A 181 5.85 -7.27 -0.73
N MET A 182 5.32 -7.61 0.45
CA MET A 182 4.27 -6.82 1.09
C MET A 182 4.86 -5.77 2.02
N LEU A 183 4.20 -4.62 2.10
CA LEU A 183 4.46 -3.56 3.07
C LEU A 183 3.20 -3.27 3.87
N HIS A 184 3.25 -3.55 5.16
CA HIS A 184 2.23 -3.15 6.12
C HIS A 184 2.65 -1.86 6.83
N GLN A 185 1.67 -0.97 7.06
CA GLN A 185 1.90 0.37 7.64
C GLN A 185 0.96 0.57 8.83
N ILE A 186 1.45 0.29 10.02
CA ILE A 186 0.65 0.12 11.24
C ILE A 186 0.87 1.32 12.16
N ARG A 187 -0.20 1.86 12.74
CA ARG A 187 -0.14 2.90 13.77
C ARG A 187 -0.25 2.30 15.16
N ASP A 188 0.69 2.64 16.03
CA ASP A 188 0.59 2.43 17.46
C ASP A 188 0.23 3.77 18.14
N ILE A 189 -1.02 3.89 18.61
CA ILE A 189 -1.51 5.13 19.22
C ILE A 189 -0.88 5.35 20.58
N GLU A 190 -0.67 4.29 21.35
CA GLU A 190 -0.16 4.37 22.72
C GLU A 190 1.29 4.84 22.74
N ARG A 191 2.08 4.35 21.79
CA ARG A 191 3.50 4.71 21.65
C ARG A 191 3.75 5.91 20.74
N CYS A 192 2.69 6.43 20.09
CA CYS A 192 2.81 7.48 19.07
C CYS A 192 3.85 7.12 17.99
N THR A 193 3.83 5.89 17.50
CA THR A 193 4.76 5.38 16.49
C THR A 193 4.04 4.78 15.29
N TRP A 194 4.77 4.70 14.17
CA TRP A 194 4.34 4.00 12.96
C TRP A 194 5.31 2.89 12.64
N THR A 195 4.78 1.67 12.46
CA THR A 195 5.59 0.50 12.07
C THR A 195 5.43 0.25 10.58
N LEU A 196 6.56 0.20 9.87
CA LEU A 196 6.65 -0.29 8.51
C LEU A 196 7.20 -1.72 8.57
N ARG A 197 6.38 -2.70 8.18
CA ARG A 197 6.76 -4.11 8.18
C ARG A 197 6.84 -4.62 6.76
N PHE A 198 8.05 -5.03 6.34
CA PHE A 198 8.29 -5.66 5.05
C PHE A 198 8.24 -7.18 5.21
N SER A 199 7.52 -7.85 4.29
CA SER A 199 7.54 -9.31 4.23
C SER A 199 8.83 -9.82 3.56
N PRO A 200 9.17 -11.10 3.74
CA PRO A 200 10.05 -11.79 2.80
C PRO A 200 9.50 -11.70 1.36
N VAL A 201 10.36 -11.96 0.38
CA VAL A 201 9.95 -12.11 -1.02
C VAL A 201 8.89 -13.21 -1.13
N LEU A 202 7.81 -12.94 -1.84
CA LEU A 202 6.72 -13.90 -2.06
C LEU A 202 7.16 -14.97 -3.06
N GLU A 203 7.71 -16.06 -2.58
CA GLU A 203 8.13 -17.18 -3.43
C GLU A 203 6.94 -17.79 -4.18
N GLY A 204 7.16 -18.16 -5.45
CA GLY A 204 6.12 -18.72 -6.30
C GLY A 204 5.04 -17.73 -6.77
N PHE A 205 5.19 -16.43 -6.47
CA PHE A 205 4.29 -15.40 -6.94
C PHE A 205 4.54 -15.04 -8.41
N ALA A 206 3.49 -14.60 -9.12
CA ALA A 206 3.53 -14.18 -10.54
C ALA A 206 3.98 -15.30 -11.51
N GLN A 207 3.62 -16.54 -11.25
CA GLN A 207 3.89 -17.69 -12.10
C GLN A 207 2.79 -17.98 -13.15
N GLY A 208 1.83 -17.06 -13.33
CA GLY A 208 0.77 -17.15 -14.34
C GLY A 208 -0.63 -17.44 -13.76
N ASP A 209 -0.76 -17.76 -12.48
CA ASP A 209 -2.05 -17.91 -11.81
C ASP A 209 -2.40 -16.60 -11.04
N GLU A 210 -3.05 -15.68 -11.74
CA GLU A 210 -3.46 -14.39 -11.17
C GLU A 210 -4.48 -14.54 -10.03
N VAL A 211 -5.27 -15.63 -10.01
CA VAL A 211 -6.26 -15.88 -8.95
C VAL A 211 -5.57 -16.36 -7.67
N ALA A 212 -4.60 -17.26 -7.81
CA ALA A 212 -3.79 -17.70 -6.66
C ALA A 212 -2.99 -16.54 -6.07
N ASP A 213 -2.36 -15.72 -6.92
CA ASP A 213 -1.62 -14.53 -6.48
C ASP A 213 -2.53 -13.53 -5.73
N ALA A 214 -3.71 -13.23 -6.30
CA ALA A 214 -4.68 -12.32 -5.68
C ALA A 214 -5.21 -12.88 -4.34
N THR A 215 -5.48 -14.18 -4.27
CA THR A 215 -5.93 -14.85 -3.04
C THR A 215 -4.87 -14.73 -1.96
N ARG A 216 -3.60 -14.95 -2.31
CA ARG A 216 -2.48 -14.83 -1.37
C ARG A 216 -2.30 -13.40 -0.85
N LEU A 217 -2.39 -12.39 -1.73
CA LEU A 217 -2.33 -10.98 -1.32
C LEU A 217 -3.48 -10.61 -0.38
N ASN A 218 -4.70 -11.03 -0.72
CA ASN A 218 -5.86 -10.80 0.12
C ASN A 218 -5.67 -11.42 1.52
N GLN A 219 -5.21 -12.68 1.60
CA GLN A 219 -4.95 -13.33 2.87
C GLN A 219 -3.92 -12.57 3.70
N MET A 220 -2.82 -12.12 3.10
CA MET A 220 -1.81 -11.34 3.80
C MET A 220 -2.34 -9.98 4.30
N LEU A 221 -3.31 -9.39 3.59
CA LEU A 221 -4.00 -8.17 4.04
C LEU A 221 -5.01 -8.44 5.17
N GLU A 222 -5.65 -9.61 5.17
CA GLU A 222 -6.56 -10.05 6.26
C GLU A 222 -5.79 -10.27 7.57
N ASP A 223 -4.56 -10.81 7.47
CA ASP A 223 -3.71 -11.16 8.60
C ASP A 223 -2.90 -9.96 9.17
N SER A 224 -3.06 -8.76 8.61
CA SER A 224 -2.26 -7.57 8.90
C SER A 224 -2.72 -6.69 10.07
#